data_5fd582c9199b2bb6f21a5b5eb8379c7c
#
_entry.id   5fd582c9199b2bb6f21a5b5eb8379c7c
#
_cell.length_a   1.000
_cell.length_b   1.000
_cell.length_c   1.000
_cell.angle_alpha   90.00
_cell.angle_beta   90.00
_cell.angle_gamma   90.00
#
_symmetry.space_group_name_H-M   'P 1'
#
loop_
_entity.id
_entity.type
_entity.pdbx_description
1 polymer ?
#
loop_
_entity_poly.entity_id
_entity_poly.type
_entity_poly.pdbx_seq_one_letter_code
_entity_poly.pdbx_strand_id
1 'polypeptide(L)'
;MATKPTTPKGTRDFGPVEMSRRNYIFDTIREVFALYGYRQIETPAMENLSTLMGKYGEEGDKLLFKILNSGDFMRGIDASLLDGEPARLAAKLCDRGMRYDLTVPFARFVVQHRDELQLPFKRYQIQPVWRADRPQKGRYREFYQCDADVVGSDSLLNEVELLQLIDEVFRRLHVRVAIKLNNRKILAGIAELIGAPDKLIDITVAIDKIDKIGIEKVEEELADRGLSAEAIAALRPMLLIGGTTTERLEKLALLLKDSEVGSKGVEELQFVVNHTLSLGLDAELDLDVSLARGLNYYTGTIIEVKALDTEMGSITGGGRYDNLTGIFGMPGISGVGISFGADRIYDVLNALDLYPDGTGMSTKILFANFGEASADASLRLAKELRLKGISADVYPDAAKMKKQIGYANALNVPFFAMIGDDELAAGTVTVKNMSTGEQKAVPLADVAAFIG
;
A
#
# COMPACT_ATOMS: atom_id res chain seq x y z
N MET A 1 15.46 13.16 -35.98
CA MET A 1 14.33 13.73 -35.23
C MET A 1 14.57 13.43 -33.77
N ALA A 2 14.45 14.42 -32.86
CA ALA A 2 14.54 14.14 -31.41
C ALA A 2 13.35 13.31 -31.00
N THR A 3 13.58 12.17 -30.36
CA THR A 3 12.54 11.31 -29.86
C THR A 3 11.87 12.00 -28.67
N LYS A 4 10.55 12.15 -28.66
CA LYS A 4 9.83 12.71 -27.52
C LYS A 4 10.08 11.80 -26.30
N PRO A 5 10.57 12.35 -25.17
CA PRO A 5 10.83 11.56 -23.98
C PRO A 5 9.49 11.01 -23.42
N THR A 6 9.50 9.76 -22.98
CA THR A 6 8.34 9.07 -22.37
C THR A 6 8.79 8.21 -21.20
N THR A 7 7.93 8.01 -20.22
CA THR A 7 8.12 7.02 -19.15
C THR A 7 7.84 5.60 -19.65
N PRO A 8 8.41 4.56 -19.05
CA PRO A 8 8.04 3.17 -19.32
C PRO A 8 6.54 2.95 -19.08
N LYS A 9 5.90 2.11 -19.90
CA LYS A 9 4.47 1.83 -19.77
C LYS A 9 4.14 1.21 -18.40
N GLY A 10 3.22 1.83 -17.68
CA GLY A 10 2.78 1.38 -16.36
C GLY A 10 3.57 1.99 -15.20
N THR A 11 4.49 2.93 -15.48
CA THR A 11 5.14 3.79 -14.50
C THR A 11 4.64 5.22 -14.64
N ARG A 12 4.87 6.05 -13.62
CA ARG A 12 4.37 7.43 -13.56
C ARG A 12 5.41 8.37 -12.97
N ASP A 13 5.46 9.59 -13.49
CA ASP A 13 6.04 10.73 -12.77
C ASP A 13 4.99 11.30 -11.82
N PHE A 14 5.43 11.87 -10.72
CA PHE A 14 4.61 12.58 -9.74
C PHE A 14 5.16 13.99 -9.58
N GLY A 15 4.35 14.98 -9.91
CA GLY A 15 4.68 16.38 -9.69
C GLY A 15 4.58 16.79 -8.21
N PRO A 16 4.87 18.07 -7.89
CA PRO A 16 4.89 18.52 -6.49
C PRO A 16 3.56 18.33 -5.74
N VAL A 17 2.43 18.58 -6.40
CA VAL A 17 1.10 18.42 -5.81
C VAL A 17 0.79 16.95 -5.54
N GLU A 18 1.05 16.08 -6.53
CA GLU A 18 0.86 14.65 -6.37
C GLU A 18 1.76 14.08 -5.27
N MET A 19 3.01 14.54 -5.18
CA MET A 19 3.92 14.12 -4.12
C MET A 19 3.48 14.58 -2.75
N SER A 20 2.95 15.79 -2.60
CA SER A 20 2.38 16.24 -1.34
C SER A 20 1.19 15.37 -0.89
N ARG A 21 0.29 15.02 -1.83
CA ARG A 21 -0.83 14.10 -1.58
C ARG A 21 -0.35 12.70 -1.19
N ARG A 22 0.67 12.19 -1.84
CA ARG A 22 1.28 10.89 -1.51
C ARG A 22 1.94 10.91 -0.13
N ASN A 23 2.67 11.99 0.19
CA ASN A 23 3.29 12.14 1.50
C ASN A 23 2.26 12.18 2.63
N TYR A 24 1.11 12.85 2.44
CA TYR A 24 0.01 12.80 3.39
C TYR A 24 -0.41 11.35 3.72
N ILE A 25 -0.53 10.48 2.70
CA ILE A 25 -0.84 9.06 2.90
C ILE A 25 0.29 8.35 3.65
N PHE A 26 1.54 8.54 3.21
CA PHE A 26 2.70 7.87 3.81
C PHE A 26 2.92 8.30 5.26
N ASP A 27 2.75 9.58 5.56
CA ASP A 27 2.94 10.13 6.91
C ASP A 27 1.84 9.63 7.85
N THR A 28 0.57 9.64 7.41
CA THR A 28 -0.54 9.06 8.18
C THR A 28 -0.30 7.60 8.52
N ILE A 29 0.10 6.78 7.53
CA ILE A 29 0.39 5.35 7.75
C ILE A 29 1.60 5.17 8.68
N ARG A 30 2.66 5.95 8.49
CA ARG A 30 3.88 5.89 9.32
C ARG A 30 3.60 6.23 10.78
N GLU A 31 2.80 7.28 11.02
CA GLU A 31 2.39 7.67 12.36
C GLU A 31 1.61 6.56 13.06
N VAL A 32 0.65 5.93 12.37
CA VAL A 32 -0.12 4.83 12.94
C VAL A 32 0.79 3.64 13.22
N PHE A 33 1.67 3.23 12.30
CA PHE A 33 2.64 2.16 12.55
C PHE A 33 3.49 2.44 13.81
N ALA A 34 3.94 3.68 13.99
CA ALA A 34 4.71 4.07 15.16
C ALA A 34 3.89 3.98 16.46
N LEU A 35 2.60 4.36 16.45
CA LEU A 35 1.69 4.25 17.61
C LEU A 35 1.54 2.79 18.07
N TYR A 36 1.52 1.84 17.13
CA TYR A 36 1.41 0.41 17.42
C TYR A 36 2.76 -0.27 17.71
N GLY A 37 3.85 0.50 17.77
CA GLY A 37 5.18 0.02 18.14
C GLY A 37 5.92 -0.73 17.02
N TYR A 38 5.52 -0.56 15.77
CA TYR A 38 6.23 -1.13 14.62
C TYR A 38 7.50 -0.32 14.35
N ARG A 39 8.59 -1.02 14.01
CA ARG A 39 9.91 -0.44 13.74
C ARG A 39 10.20 -0.44 12.24
N GLN A 40 10.69 0.67 11.73
CA GLN A 40 11.02 0.80 10.32
C GLN A 40 12.24 -0.03 9.95
N ILE A 41 12.13 -0.75 8.83
CA ILE A 41 13.28 -1.35 8.14
C ILE A 41 13.20 -1.01 6.64
N GLU A 42 14.29 -1.25 5.94
CA GLU A 42 14.36 -1.24 4.49
C GLU A 42 15.12 -2.44 3.96
N THR A 43 14.73 -2.95 2.80
CA THR A 43 15.45 -3.97 2.05
C THR A 43 15.83 -3.44 0.67
N PRO A 44 16.84 -4.00 0.00
CA PRO A 44 17.21 -3.58 -1.34
C PRO A 44 16.08 -3.69 -2.36
N ALA A 45 16.05 -2.78 -3.33
CA ALA A 45 15.12 -2.85 -4.46
C ALA A 45 15.40 -4.06 -5.36
N MET A 46 16.67 -4.46 -5.47
CA MET A 46 17.13 -5.62 -6.18
C MET A 46 17.39 -6.77 -5.22
N GLU A 47 16.89 -7.95 -5.54
CA GLU A 47 17.15 -9.20 -4.83
C GLU A 47 17.81 -10.20 -5.77
N ASN A 48 18.50 -11.18 -5.23
CA ASN A 48 18.93 -12.32 -6.00
C ASN A 48 17.71 -13.03 -6.61
N LEU A 49 17.79 -13.40 -7.88
CA LEU A 49 16.67 -14.03 -8.56
C LEU A 49 16.27 -15.35 -7.88
N SER A 50 17.21 -16.09 -7.29
CA SER A 50 16.96 -17.28 -6.47
C SER A 50 16.14 -17.00 -5.20
N THR A 51 16.20 -15.78 -4.66
CA THR A 51 15.37 -15.34 -3.54
C THR A 51 13.92 -15.16 -3.97
N LEU A 52 13.68 -14.69 -5.18
CA LEU A 52 12.35 -14.33 -5.70
C LEU A 52 11.63 -15.49 -6.39
N MET A 53 12.33 -16.28 -7.21
CA MET A 53 11.75 -17.36 -8.02
C MET A 53 11.17 -18.49 -7.18
N GLY A 54 10.02 -19.02 -7.61
CA GLY A 54 9.33 -20.13 -6.96
C GLY A 54 8.59 -19.77 -5.66
N LYS A 55 8.46 -18.46 -5.35
CA LYS A 55 7.82 -17.97 -4.11
C LYS A 55 6.40 -17.46 -4.35
N TYR A 56 6.11 -17.03 -5.57
CA TYR A 56 4.86 -16.37 -5.95
C TYR A 56 3.94 -17.25 -6.79
N GLY A 57 4.30 -18.52 -6.99
CA GLY A 57 3.65 -19.43 -7.94
C GLY A 57 4.01 -19.12 -9.39
N GLU A 58 3.59 -19.96 -10.33
CA GLU A 58 3.96 -19.84 -11.75
C GLU A 58 3.54 -18.51 -12.38
N GLU A 59 2.37 -18.00 -11.99
CA GLU A 59 1.86 -16.72 -12.51
C GLU A 59 2.68 -15.54 -11.98
N GLY A 60 2.99 -15.53 -10.67
CA GLY A 60 3.81 -14.48 -10.06
C GLY A 60 5.23 -14.48 -10.60
N ASP A 61 5.84 -15.64 -10.82
CA ASP A 61 7.18 -15.75 -11.40
C ASP A 61 7.30 -15.18 -12.82
N LYS A 62 6.20 -15.21 -13.61
CA LYS A 62 6.11 -14.57 -14.91
C LYS A 62 6.06 -13.05 -14.83
N LEU A 63 5.62 -12.51 -13.69
CA LEU A 63 5.48 -11.07 -13.46
C LEU A 63 6.73 -10.43 -12.83
N LEU A 64 7.77 -11.20 -12.52
CA LEU A 64 9.04 -10.68 -12.01
C LEU A 64 9.80 -9.91 -13.10
N PHE A 65 10.19 -8.67 -12.80
CA PHE A 65 11.19 -7.95 -13.59
C PHE A 65 12.58 -8.51 -13.31
N LYS A 66 13.17 -9.12 -14.33
CA LYS A 66 14.52 -9.68 -14.30
C LYS A 66 15.53 -8.66 -14.78
N ILE A 67 16.69 -8.58 -14.13
CA ILE A 67 17.75 -7.62 -14.44
C ILE A 67 18.85 -8.37 -15.18
N LEU A 68 19.12 -7.94 -16.42
CA LEU A 68 20.18 -8.49 -17.22
C LEU A 68 21.54 -8.30 -16.53
N ASN A 69 22.37 -9.32 -16.51
CA ASN A 69 23.70 -9.26 -15.91
C ASN A 69 24.56 -8.17 -16.57
N SER A 70 25.33 -7.45 -15.76
CA SER A 70 26.22 -6.40 -16.26
C SER A 70 27.45 -6.99 -16.94
N GLY A 71 28.05 -6.24 -17.88
CA GLY A 71 29.26 -6.66 -18.62
C GLY A 71 28.93 -7.62 -19.76
N ASP A 72 29.71 -8.65 -19.92
CA ASP A 72 29.52 -9.66 -20.97
C ASP A 72 28.44 -10.68 -20.51
N PHE A 73 27.19 -10.29 -20.63
CA PHE A 73 26.02 -11.11 -20.24
C PHE A 73 25.83 -12.35 -21.14
N MET A 74 26.48 -12.40 -22.31
CA MET A 74 26.44 -13.56 -23.20
C MET A 74 27.47 -14.63 -22.82
N ARG A 75 28.40 -14.34 -21.91
CA ARG A 75 29.43 -15.26 -21.47
C ARG A 75 28.83 -16.56 -20.90
N GLY A 76 29.18 -17.68 -21.54
CA GLY A 76 28.67 -19.00 -21.12
C GLY A 76 27.25 -19.32 -21.59
N ILE A 77 26.70 -18.56 -22.52
CA ILE A 77 25.45 -18.88 -23.21
C ILE A 77 25.78 -19.79 -24.38
N ASP A 78 25.25 -21.01 -24.35
CA ASP A 78 25.32 -21.95 -25.45
C ASP A 78 24.11 -21.79 -26.39
N ALA A 79 24.31 -22.02 -27.70
CA ALA A 79 23.24 -21.93 -28.70
C ALA A 79 22.04 -22.84 -28.37
N SER A 80 22.28 -24.01 -27.74
CA SER A 80 21.22 -24.92 -27.29
C SER A 80 20.28 -24.33 -26.25
N LEU A 81 20.71 -23.30 -25.50
CA LEU A 81 19.86 -22.59 -24.54
C LEU A 81 18.83 -21.67 -25.23
N LEU A 82 19.10 -21.25 -26.48
CA LEU A 82 18.20 -20.41 -27.26
C LEU A 82 16.96 -21.18 -27.75
N ASP A 83 17.11 -22.48 -27.98
CA ASP A 83 16.04 -23.39 -28.42
C ASP A 83 15.31 -24.07 -27.24
N GLY A 84 15.77 -23.79 -26.00
CA GLY A 84 15.23 -24.35 -24.78
C GLY A 84 14.10 -23.54 -24.13
N GLU A 85 13.73 -23.94 -22.91
CA GLU A 85 12.73 -23.19 -22.14
C GLU A 85 13.23 -21.78 -21.79
N PRO A 86 12.41 -20.70 -22.01
CA PRO A 86 12.79 -19.32 -21.74
C PRO A 86 13.26 -19.08 -20.30
N ALA A 87 12.72 -19.83 -19.32
CA ALA A 87 13.09 -19.72 -17.91
C ALA A 87 14.55 -20.11 -17.66
N ARG A 88 15.09 -21.13 -18.37
CA ARG A 88 16.48 -21.56 -18.24
C ARG A 88 17.44 -20.52 -18.80
N LEU A 89 17.11 -19.93 -19.95
CA LEU A 89 17.89 -18.86 -20.54
C LEU A 89 17.85 -17.61 -19.63
N ALA A 90 16.70 -17.23 -19.12
CA ALA A 90 16.56 -16.09 -18.22
C ALA A 90 17.40 -16.27 -16.94
N ALA A 91 17.45 -17.46 -16.36
CA ALA A 91 18.26 -17.75 -15.17
C ALA A 91 19.78 -17.65 -15.43
N LYS A 92 20.23 -17.78 -16.70
CA LYS A 92 21.64 -17.60 -17.06
C LYS A 92 21.98 -16.12 -17.38
N LEU A 93 21.02 -15.40 -17.95
CA LEU A 93 21.18 -14.00 -18.32
C LEU A 93 20.96 -13.04 -17.14
N CYS A 94 20.23 -13.46 -16.10
CA CYS A 94 19.79 -12.62 -15.00
C CYS A 94 20.03 -13.35 -13.67
N ASP A 95 20.92 -12.82 -12.84
CA ASP A 95 21.15 -13.30 -11.47
C ASP A 95 20.34 -12.52 -10.43
N ARG A 96 19.75 -11.40 -10.84
CA ARG A 96 18.97 -10.45 -10.00
C ARG A 96 17.63 -10.13 -10.63
N GLY A 97 16.69 -9.71 -9.79
CA GLY A 97 15.39 -9.18 -10.19
C GLY A 97 14.97 -8.02 -9.30
N MET A 98 13.98 -7.26 -9.75
CA MET A 98 13.30 -6.27 -8.90
C MET A 98 12.36 -7.01 -7.96
N ARG A 99 12.32 -6.61 -6.68
CA ARG A 99 11.40 -7.20 -5.70
C ARG A 99 9.94 -7.04 -6.13
N TYR A 100 9.18 -8.13 -6.00
CA TYR A 100 7.77 -8.21 -6.38
C TYR A 100 6.84 -7.72 -5.28
N ASP A 101 7.24 -7.95 -4.02
CA ASP A 101 6.62 -7.51 -2.77
C ASP A 101 7.68 -7.15 -1.74
N LEU A 102 7.24 -6.80 -0.52
CA LEU A 102 8.14 -6.55 0.59
C LEU A 102 8.23 -7.74 1.57
N THR A 103 7.34 -8.73 1.44
CA THR A 103 7.21 -9.85 2.37
C THR A 103 8.31 -10.90 2.17
N VAL A 104 8.59 -11.30 0.92
CA VAL A 104 9.68 -12.28 0.63
C VAL A 104 11.07 -11.70 0.97
N PRO A 105 11.41 -10.45 0.59
CA PRO A 105 12.63 -9.78 1.07
C PRO A 105 12.71 -9.68 2.60
N PHE A 106 11.57 -9.45 3.27
CA PHE A 106 11.50 -9.42 4.73
C PHE A 106 11.79 -10.81 5.35
N ALA A 107 11.22 -11.88 4.81
CA ALA A 107 11.51 -13.22 5.29
C ALA A 107 13.01 -13.56 5.16
N ARG A 108 13.65 -13.19 4.03
CA ARG A 108 15.11 -13.29 3.87
C ARG A 108 15.85 -12.44 4.92
N PHE A 109 15.41 -11.21 5.17
CA PHE A 109 15.99 -10.33 6.19
C PHE A 109 15.93 -10.94 7.58
N VAL A 110 14.79 -11.51 7.98
CA VAL A 110 14.62 -12.18 9.30
C VAL A 110 15.62 -13.31 9.46
N VAL A 111 15.76 -14.17 8.44
CA VAL A 111 16.71 -15.30 8.50
C VAL A 111 18.16 -14.84 8.56
N GLN A 112 18.49 -13.79 7.78
CA GLN A 112 19.87 -13.27 7.71
C GLN A 112 20.30 -12.56 9.00
N HIS A 113 19.34 -11.92 9.70
CA HIS A 113 19.59 -11.14 10.92
C HIS A 113 19.04 -11.81 12.19
N ARG A 114 18.77 -13.11 12.16
CA ARG A 114 18.11 -13.86 13.25
C ARG A 114 18.74 -13.65 14.63
N ASP A 115 20.06 -13.55 14.68
CA ASP A 115 20.81 -13.42 15.92
C ASP A 115 20.80 -11.98 16.49
N GLU A 116 20.34 -11.01 15.69
CA GLU A 116 20.23 -9.58 16.04
C GLU A 116 18.77 -9.18 16.39
N LEU A 117 17.79 -10.01 15.96
CA LEU A 117 16.37 -9.70 16.11
C LEU A 117 15.82 -10.28 17.42
N GLN A 118 15.15 -9.43 18.20
CA GLN A 118 14.34 -9.87 19.34
C GLN A 118 12.94 -10.26 18.85
N LEU A 119 12.55 -11.51 19.03
CA LEU A 119 11.20 -12.01 18.73
C LEU A 119 10.25 -11.86 19.95
N PRO A 120 8.95 -11.56 19.74
CA PRO A 120 8.35 -11.23 18.46
C PRO A 120 8.85 -9.90 17.90
N PHE A 121 9.06 -9.85 16.58
CA PHE A 121 9.55 -8.68 15.89
C PHE A 121 8.44 -8.02 15.06
N LYS A 122 8.11 -6.77 15.41
CA LYS A 122 7.17 -5.91 14.68
C LYS A 122 7.96 -4.97 13.77
N ARG A 123 7.76 -5.08 12.46
CA ARG A 123 8.39 -4.18 11.50
C ARG A 123 7.37 -3.48 10.63
N TYR A 124 7.71 -2.29 10.13
CA TYR A 124 7.04 -1.73 8.97
C TYR A 124 8.04 -1.33 7.88
N GLN A 125 7.54 -1.25 6.64
CA GLN A 125 8.33 -0.90 5.46
C GLN A 125 7.45 -0.16 4.46
N ILE A 126 7.90 1.01 3.99
CA ILE A 126 7.19 1.83 2.99
C ILE A 126 8.15 2.01 1.82
N GLN A 127 8.02 1.18 0.81
CA GLN A 127 8.94 1.15 -0.32
C GLN A 127 8.23 0.74 -1.62
N PRO A 128 8.82 1.09 -2.81
CA PRO A 128 8.28 0.67 -4.09
C PRO A 128 8.53 -0.81 -4.36
N VAL A 129 7.62 -1.40 -5.14
CA VAL A 129 7.71 -2.76 -5.67
C VAL A 129 7.38 -2.77 -7.16
N TRP A 130 7.79 -3.83 -7.86
CA TRP A 130 7.68 -3.89 -9.33
C TRP A 130 7.03 -5.19 -9.79
N ARG A 131 5.96 -5.06 -10.58
CA ARG A 131 5.25 -6.19 -11.17
C ARG A 131 5.01 -5.96 -12.66
N ALA A 132 5.33 -6.93 -13.50
CA ALA A 132 5.15 -6.83 -14.94
C ALA A 132 3.67 -7.00 -15.39
N ASP A 133 2.74 -6.63 -14.54
CA ASP A 133 1.31 -6.66 -14.79
C ASP A 133 0.91 -5.85 -16.05
N ARG A 134 -0.23 -6.22 -16.65
CA ARG A 134 -0.87 -5.39 -17.66
C ARG A 134 -1.44 -4.13 -17.00
N PRO A 135 -0.93 -2.93 -17.35
CA PRO A 135 -1.36 -1.69 -16.72
C PRO A 135 -2.84 -1.40 -16.95
N GLN A 136 -3.54 -1.01 -15.88
CA GLN A 136 -4.92 -0.52 -15.89
C GLN A 136 -5.14 0.41 -14.69
N LYS A 137 -6.31 1.05 -14.58
CA LYS A 137 -6.62 1.90 -13.42
C LYS A 137 -6.47 1.11 -12.11
N GLY A 138 -5.71 1.66 -11.15
CA GLY A 138 -5.40 1.00 -9.88
C GLY A 138 -4.42 -0.18 -9.97
N ARG A 139 -3.78 -0.42 -11.14
CA ARG A 139 -2.77 -1.48 -11.31
C ARG A 139 -1.60 -0.95 -12.15
N TYR A 140 -0.48 -0.73 -11.49
CA TYR A 140 0.74 -0.15 -12.02
C TYR A 140 1.87 -1.17 -12.02
N ARG A 141 2.93 -0.91 -12.79
CA ARG A 141 4.13 -1.75 -12.81
C ARG A 141 5.15 -1.37 -11.75
N GLU A 142 5.10 -0.13 -11.30
CA GLU A 142 5.82 0.38 -10.14
C GLU A 142 4.82 1.05 -9.22
N PHE A 143 4.78 0.64 -7.95
CA PHE A 143 3.86 1.17 -6.95
C PHE A 143 4.41 0.95 -5.54
N TYR A 144 3.91 1.72 -4.57
CA TYR A 144 4.35 1.63 -3.19
C TYR A 144 3.46 0.68 -2.38
N GLN A 145 4.11 -0.18 -1.62
CA GLN A 145 3.50 -0.94 -0.54
C GLN A 145 3.92 -0.35 0.81
N CYS A 146 2.97 -0.29 1.73
CA CYS A 146 3.22 0.09 3.12
C CYS A 146 2.85 -1.12 3.98
N ASP A 147 3.86 -1.92 4.30
CA ASP A 147 3.69 -3.20 4.97
C ASP A 147 3.94 -3.08 6.47
N ALA A 148 3.12 -3.76 7.25
CA ALA A 148 3.33 -4.00 8.68
C ALA A 148 3.21 -5.49 8.97
N ASP A 149 4.24 -6.08 9.60
CA ASP A 149 4.30 -7.49 9.91
C ASP A 149 4.80 -7.75 11.34
N VAL A 150 4.31 -8.82 11.92
CA VAL A 150 4.78 -9.41 13.17
C VAL A 150 5.29 -10.80 12.89
N VAL A 151 6.53 -11.13 13.27
CA VAL A 151 7.09 -12.47 13.14
C VAL A 151 7.56 -13.01 14.49
N GLY A 152 7.50 -14.34 14.67
CA GLY A 152 7.92 -15.03 15.89
C GLY A 152 6.85 -15.07 16.96
N SER A 153 5.56 -15.05 16.58
CA SER A 153 4.44 -15.24 17.50
C SER A 153 3.24 -15.89 16.78
N ASP A 154 2.71 -16.93 17.38
CA ASP A 154 1.49 -17.64 16.92
C ASP A 154 0.20 -17.00 17.45
N SER A 155 0.32 -15.98 18.32
CA SER A 155 -0.83 -15.36 18.97
C SER A 155 -1.75 -14.67 17.95
N LEU A 156 -3.04 -15.00 18.02
CA LEU A 156 -4.10 -14.34 17.22
C LEU A 156 -4.39 -12.90 17.65
N LEU A 157 -3.82 -12.43 18.76
CA LEU A 157 -3.85 -11.01 19.14
C LEU A 157 -3.12 -10.14 18.12
N ASN A 158 -2.20 -10.71 17.36
CA ASN A 158 -1.53 -9.98 16.29
C ASN A 158 -2.50 -9.63 15.15
N GLU A 159 -3.41 -10.54 14.78
CA GLU A 159 -4.48 -10.25 13.81
C GLU A 159 -5.43 -9.18 14.34
N VAL A 160 -5.84 -9.27 15.59
CA VAL A 160 -6.71 -8.25 16.22
C VAL A 160 -6.04 -6.88 16.17
N GLU A 161 -4.76 -6.79 16.51
CA GLU A 161 -3.99 -5.54 16.42
C GLU A 161 -3.90 -5.00 14.99
N LEU A 162 -3.67 -5.87 14.00
CA LEU A 162 -3.61 -5.47 12.60
C LEU A 162 -4.96 -4.93 12.09
N LEU A 163 -6.08 -5.50 12.54
CA LEU A 163 -7.42 -4.99 12.21
C LEU A 163 -7.67 -3.60 12.80
N GLN A 164 -7.26 -3.37 14.07
CA GLN A 164 -7.31 -2.05 14.69
C GLN A 164 -6.42 -1.03 13.95
N LEU A 165 -5.23 -1.45 13.53
CA LEU A 165 -4.30 -0.62 12.78
C LEU A 165 -4.88 -0.22 11.42
N ILE A 166 -5.55 -1.14 10.72
CA ILE A 166 -6.27 -0.86 9.47
C ILE A 166 -7.36 0.18 9.72
N ASP A 167 -8.19 -0.02 10.73
CA ASP A 167 -9.28 0.88 11.09
C ASP A 167 -8.77 2.29 11.38
N GLU A 168 -7.74 2.42 12.21
CA GLU A 168 -7.12 3.71 12.57
C GLU A 168 -6.54 4.45 11.36
N VAL A 169 -5.88 3.74 10.44
CA VAL A 169 -5.35 4.36 9.20
C VAL A 169 -6.49 4.94 8.37
N PHE A 170 -7.55 4.16 8.11
CA PHE A 170 -8.63 4.63 7.24
C PHE A 170 -9.54 5.66 7.92
N ARG A 171 -9.70 5.58 9.23
CA ARG A 171 -10.35 6.63 10.03
C ARG A 171 -9.63 7.98 9.88
N ARG A 172 -8.29 8.00 9.98
CA ARG A 172 -7.48 9.22 9.77
C ARG A 172 -7.50 9.73 8.34
N LEU A 173 -7.57 8.83 7.37
CA LEU A 173 -7.69 9.18 5.95
C LEU A 173 -9.14 9.54 5.55
N HIS A 174 -10.10 9.45 6.47
CA HIS A 174 -11.53 9.69 6.24
C HIS A 174 -12.14 8.81 5.14
N VAL A 175 -11.63 7.58 4.97
CA VAL A 175 -12.11 6.59 4.00
C VAL A 175 -12.94 5.54 4.72
N ARG A 176 -14.21 5.40 4.37
CA ARG A 176 -15.06 4.30 4.85
C ARG A 176 -14.67 3.00 4.17
N VAL A 177 -14.45 1.96 4.97
CA VAL A 177 -13.97 0.67 4.46
C VAL A 177 -14.73 -0.52 5.03
N ALA A 178 -14.78 -1.61 4.25
CA ALA A 178 -15.12 -2.94 4.73
C ALA A 178 -13.83 -3.78 4.82
N ILE A 179 -13.63 -4.40 5.97
CA ILE A 179 -12.57 -5.36 6.24
C ILE A 179 -13.16 -6.76 6.05
N LYS A 180 -12.82 -7.41 4.95
CA LYS A 180 -13.22 -8.77 4.65
C LYS A 180 -12.23 -9.75 5.28
N LEU A 181 -12.74 -10.77 5.94
CA LEU A 181 -11.98 -11.81 6.60
C LEU A 181 -12.33 -13.20 6.06
N ASN A 182 -11.33 -14.06 5.99
CA ASN A 182 -11.47 -15.51 5.85
C ASN A 182 -10.30 -16.22 6.55
N ASN A 183 -10.27 -17.55 6.51
CA ASN A 183 -9.15 -18.35 7.00
C ASN A 183 -8.86 -19.48 6.03
N ARG A 184 -7.58 -19.70 5.72
CA ARG A 184 -7.14 -20.75 4.80
C ARG A 184 -7.56 -22.15 5.26
N LYS A 185 -7.64 -22.35 6.57
CA LYS A 185 -8.08 -23.62 7.19
C LYS A 185 -9.59 -23.87 6.96
N ILE A 186 -10.41 -22.81 6.94
CA ILE A 186 -11.84 -22.92 6.56
C ILE A 186 -11.95 -23.42 5.11
N LEU A 187 -11.18 -22.83 4.19
CA LEU A 187 -11.18 -23.25 2.79
C LEU A 187 -10.71 -24.70 2.64
N ALA A 188 -9.71 -25.13 3.40
CA ALA A 188 -9.25 -26.51 3.43
C ALA A 188 -10.32 -27.45 3.98
N GLY A 189 -10.99 -27.09 5.07
CA GLY A 189 -12.11 -27.85 5.63
C GLY A 189 -13.29 -27.98 4.69
N ILE A 190 -13.61 -26.92 3.93
CA ILE A 190 -14.64 -26.97 2.87
C ILE A 190 -14.22 -27.97 1.80
N ALA A 191 -12.95 -27.94 1.35
CA ALA A 191 -12.45 -28.88 0.34
C ALA A 191 -12.49 -30.35 0.82
N GLU A 192 -12.19 -30.61 2.11
CA GLU A 192 -12.37 -31.93 2.74
C GLU A 192 -13.84 -32.36 2.72
N LEU A 193 -14.73 -31.47 3.15
CA LEU A 193 -16.18 -31.77 3.29
C LEU A 193 -16.84 -32.13 1.96
N ILE A 194 -16.42 -31.48 0.87
CA ILE A 194 -16.91 -31.78 -0.48
C ILE A 194 -16.18 -32.96 -1.16
N GLY A 195 -15.26 -33.63 -0.45
CA GLY A 195 -14.49 -34.78 -0.94
C GLY A 195 -13.42 -34.45 -1.98
N ALA A 196 -12.91 -33.20 -2.01
CA ALA A 196 -11.94 -32.72 -2.99
C ALA A 196 -10.74 -31.99 -2.34
N PRO A 197 -10.08 -32.56 -1.29
CA PRO A 197 -8.99 -31.86 -0.58
C PRO A 197 -7.76 -31.59 -1.47
N ASP A 198 -7.49 -32.44 -2.45
CA ASP A 198 -6.43 -32.30 -3.45
C ASP A 198 -6.70 -31.16 -4.46
N LYS A 199 -7.94 -30.65 -4.54
CA LYS A 199 -8.37 -29.56 -5.42
C LYS A 199 -8.43 -28.20 -4.73
N LEU A 200 -7.90 -28.04 -3.53
CA LEU A 200 -7.96 -26.78 -2.76
C LEU A 200 -7.49 -25.57 -3.57
N ILE A 201 -6.39 -25.71 -4.33
CA ILE A 201 -5.87 -24.61 -5.18
C ILE A 201 -6.84 -24.28 -6.30
N ASP A 202 -7.38 -25.28 -6.99
CA ASP A 202 -8.35 -25.09 -8.06
C ASP A 202 -9.62 -24.42 -7.56
N ILE A 203 -10.13 -24.87 -6.40
CA ILE A 203 -11.29 -24.28 -5.73
C ILE A 203 -11.03 -22.80 -5.41
N THR A 204 -9.91 -22.51 -4.75
CA THR A 204 -9.59 -21.13 -4.32
C THR A 204 -9.38 -20.18 -5.48
N VAL A 205 -8.76 -20.61 -6.57
CA VAL A 205 -8.59 -19.81 -7.80
C VAL A 205 -9.92 -19.51 -8.49
N ALA A 206 -10.86 -20.46 -8.46
CA ALA A 206 -12.18 -20.25 -9.08
C ALA A 206 -13.07 -19.34 -8.23
N ILE A 207 -13.20 -19.61 -6.92
CA ILE A 207 -14.09 -18.85 -6.02
C ILE A 207 -13.66 -17.38 -5.85
N ASP A 208 -12.37 -17.07 -5.96
CA ASP A 208 -11.86 -15.68 -5.92
C ASP A 208 -12.46 -14.77 -7.00
N LYS A 209 -13.01 -15.36 -8.02
CA LYS A 209 -13.63 -14.63 -9.15
C LYS A 209 -15.12 -14.38 -8.98
N ILE A 210 -15.76 -14.90 -7.91
CA ILE A 210 -17.21 -14.90 -7.74
C ILE A 210 -17.82 -13.50 -7.83
N ASP A 211 -17.18 -12.50 -7.23
CA ASP A 211 -17.60 -11.09 -7.28
C ASP A 211 -17.60 -10.52 -8.73
N LYS A 212 -16.81 -11.10 -9.62
CA LYS A 212 -16.59 -10.58 -10.98
C LYS A 212 -17.41 -11.28 -12.04
N ILE A 213 -17.54 -12.61 -11.93
CA ILE A 213 -18.13 -13.44 -12.98
C ILE A 213 -19.43 -14.12 -12.56
N GLY A 214 -19.78 -14.05 -11.25
CA GLY A 214 -20.97 -14.70 -10.68
C GLY A 214 -20.77 -16.18 -10.38
N ILE A 215 -21.66 -16.73 -9.53
CA ILE A 215 -21.56 -18.10 -9.02
C ILE A 215 -21.67 -19.15 -10.13
N GLU A 216 -22.54 -18.94 -11.12
CA GLU A 216 -22.78 -19.89 -12.22
C GLU A 216 -21.50 -20.13 -13.04
N LYS A 217 -20.77 -19.07 -13.38
CA LYS A 217 -19.50 -19.20 -14.12
C LYS A 217 -18.37 -19.78 -13.27
N VAL A 218 -18.41 -19.54 -11.95
CA VAL A 218 -17.47 -20.19 -11.02
C VAL A 218 -17.73 -21.69 -11.00
N GLU A 219 -18.99 -22.15 -10.98
CA GLU A 219 -19.36 -23.56 -11.03
C GLU A 219 -18.91 -24.21 -12.35
N GLU A 220 -19.09 -23.54 -13.50
CA GLU A 220 -18.57 -23.99 -14.80
C GLU A 220 -17.04 -24.15 -14.75
N GLU A 221 -16.31 -23.17 -14.23
CA GLU A 221 -14.85 -23.23 -14.10
C GLU A 221 -14.40 -24.37 -13.17
N LEU A 222 -15.12 -24.62 -12.07
CA LEU A 222 -14.84 -25.72 -11.15
C LEU A 222 -15.04 -27.08 -11.83
N ALA A 223 -16.08 -27.23 -12.62
CA ALA A 223 -16.32 -28.44 -13.42
C ALA A 223 -15.20 -28.67 -14.45
N ASP A 224 -14.77 -27.62 -15.16
CA ASP A 224 -13.65 -27.66 -16.11
C ASP A 224 -12.31 -28.04 -15.41
N ARG A 225 -12.15 -27.70 -14.15
CA ARG A 225 -11.00 -28.10 -13.31
C ARG A 225 -11.13 -29.48 -12.70
N GLY A 226 -12.21 -30.22 -13.03
CA GLY A 226 -12.40 -31.60 -12.66
C GLY A 226 -13.03 -31.84 -11.29
N LEU A 227 -13.79 -30.88 -10.74
CA LEU A 227 -14.68 -31.14 -9.61
C LEU A 227 -15.95 -31.87 -10.09
N SER A 228 -16.43 -32.79 -9.25
CA SER A 228 -17.69 -33.51 -9.54
C SER A 228 -18.91 -32.59 -9.35
N ALA A 229 -20.02 -32.92 -10.02
CA ALA A 229 -21.27 -32.17 -9.88
C ALA A 229 -21.78 -32.17 -8.42
N GLU A 230 -21.59 -33.29 -7.71
CA GLU A 230 -21.96 -33.43 -6.29
C GLU A 230 -21.10 -32.51 -5.40
N ALA A 231 -19.79 -32.42 -5.66
CA ALA A 231 -18.89 -31.53 -4.92
C ALA A 231 -19.25 -30.06 -5.14
N ILE A 232 -19.55 -29.66 -6.39
CA ILE A 232 -19.98 -28.30 -6.74
C ILE A 232 -21.32 -27.96 -6.08
N ALA A 233 -22.30 -28.89 -6.10
CA ALA A 233 -23.59 -28.69 -5.43
C ALA A 233 -23.47 -28.56 -3.93
N ALA A 234 -22.53 -29.27 -3.29
CA ALA A 234 -22.24 -29.17 -1.88
C ALA A 234 -21.50 -27.86 -1.51
N LEU A 235 -20.66 -27.34 -2.40
CA LEU A 235 -19.90 -26.09 -2.21
C LEU A 235 -20.80 -24.85 -2.25
N ARG A 236 -21.75 -24.79 -3.19
CA ARG A 236 -22.61 -23.62 -3.44
C ARG A 236 -23.25 -23.01 -2.19
N PRO A 237 -23.94 -23.75 -1.29
CA PRO A 237 -24.56 -23.17 -0.09
C PRO A 237 -23.54 -22.61 0.91
N MET A 238 -22.31 -23.10 0.89
CA MET A 238 -21.23 -22.59 1.77
C MET A 238 -20.73 -21.23 1.27
N LEU A 239 -20.60 -21.06 -0.04
CA LEU A 239 -20.21 -19.78 -0.65
C LEU A 239 -21.29 -18.70 -0.51
N LEU A 240 -22.56 -19.09 -0.44
CA LEU A 240 -23.72 -18.20 -0.34
C LEU A 240 -24.25 -18.05 1.09
N ILE A 241 -23.44 -18.39 2.10
CA ILE A 241 -23.80 -18.25 3.51
C ILE A 241 -24.20 -16.80 3.84
N GLY A 242 -25.44 -16.58 4.18
CA GLY A 242 -25.99 -15.27 4.51
C GLY A 242 -26.06 -15.01 6.03
N GLY A 243 -26.17 -13.73 6.39
CA GLY A 243 -26.28 -13.25 7.77
C GLY A 243 -25.15 -12.29 8.16
N THR A 244 -25.13 -11.87 9.41
CA THR A 244 -24.05 -11.11 10.03
C THR A 244 -22.76 -11.96 10.10
N THR A 245 -21.62 -11.33 10.31
CA THR A 245 -20.33 -12.01 10.48
C THR A 245 -20.40 -13.09 11.57
N THR A 246 -21.02 -12.81 12.71
CA THR A 246 -21.20 -13.78 13.81
C THR A 246 -22.09 -14.94 13.40
N GLU A 247 -23.26 -14.69 12.79
CA GLU A 247 -24.18 -15.74 12.32
C GLU A 247 -23.53 -16.64 11.24
N ARG A 248 -22.72 -16.06 10.35
CA ARG A 248 -21.96 -16.84 9.35
C ARG A 248 -20.92 -17.75 10.01
N LEU A 249 -20.20 -17.26 11.04
CA LEU A 249 -19.25 -18.07 11.82
C LEU A 249 -19.94 -19.23 12.54
N GLU A 250 -21.10 -18.99 13.17
CA GLU A 250 -21.89 -20.04 13.83
C GLU A 250 -22.34 -21.13 12.82
N LYS A 251 -22.81 -20.72 11.64
CA LYS A 251 -23.18 -21.66 10.57
C LYS A 251 -21.99 -22.46 10.07
N LEU A 252 -20.83 -21.80 9.86
CA LEU A 252 -19.61 -22.50 9.47
C LEU A 252 -19.12 -23.47 10.54
N ALA A 253 -19.23 -23.13 11.82
CA ALA A 253 -18.90 -24.03 12.92
C ALA A 253 -19.71 -25.33 12.88
N LEU A 254 -21.01 -25.23 12.55
CA LEU A 254 -21.88 -26.39 12.40
C LEU A 254 -21.54 -27.22 11.16
N LEU A 255 -21.26 -26.56 10.04
CA LEU A 255 -20.95 -27.22 8.77
C LEU A 255 -19.60 -27.93 8.82
N LEU A 256 -18.59 -27.33 9.44
CA LEU A 256 -17.21 -27.82 9.46
C LEU A 256 -16.86 -28.65 10.70
N LYS A 257 -17.83 -29.00 11.55
CA LYS A 257 -17.61 -29.72 12.83
C LYS A 257 -16.88 -31.06 12.66
N ASP A 258 -17.05 -31.72 11.53
CA ASP A 258 -16.43 -33.03 11.22
C ASP A 258 -15.07 -32.90 10.49
N SER A 259 -14.60 -31.68 10.18
CA SER A 259 -13.26 -31.37 9.69
C SER A 259 -12.43 -30.73 10.78
N GLU A 260 -11.35 -31.38 11.22
CA GLU A 260 -10.44 -30.85 12.25
C GLU A 260 -9.80 -29.53 11.80
N VAL A 261 -9.32 -29.49 10.56
CA VAL A 261 -8.71 -28.25 10.02
C VAL A 261 -9.73 -27.15 9.84
N GLY A 262 -10.94 -27.47 9.37
CA GLY A 262 -12.02 -26.49 9.21
C GLY A 262 -12.50 -25.92 10.53
N SER A 263 -12.74 -26.77 11.54
CA SER A 263 -13.10 -26.36 12.90
C SER A 263 -12.04 -25.45 13.51
N LYS A 264 -10.77 -25.76 13.33
CA LYS A 264 -9.66 -24.93 13.79
C LYS A 264 -9.66 -23.54 13.14
N GLY A 265 -9.92 -23.47 11.84
CA GLY A 265 -10.03 -22.19 11.11
C GLY A 265 -11.20 -21.33 11.62
N VAL A 266 -12.34 -21.94 11.94
CA VAL A 266 -13.50 -21.26 12.53
C VAL A 266 -13.18 -20.73 13.93
N GLU A 267 -12.57 -21.55 14.80
CA GLU A 267 -12.14 -21.15 16.15
C GLU A 267 -11.20 -19.92 16.10
N GLU A 268 -10.22 -19.93 15.20
CA GLU A 268 -9.29 -18.83 15.01
C GLU A 268 -10.01 -17.55 14.60
N LEU A 269 -10.92 -17.62 13.63
CA LEU A 269 -11.68 -16.44 13.21
C LEU A 269 -12.68 -15.98 14.29
N GLN A 270 -13.33 -16.89 15.02
CA GLN A 270 -14.19 -16.52 16.15
C GLN A 270 -13.42 -15.74 17.20
N PHE A 271 -12.18 -16.17 17.53
CA PHE A 271 -11.32 -15.44 18.45
C PHE A 271 -11.05 -14.03 17.92
N VAL A 272 -10.57 -13.90 16.68
CA VAL A 272 -10.22 -12.61 16.08
C VAL A 272 -11.46 -11.69 16.02
N VAL A 273 -12.57 -12.17 15.48
CA VAL A 273 -13.80 -11.39 15.32
C VAL A 273 -14.36 -10.93 16.67
N ASN A 274 -14.46 -11.83 17.65
CA ASN A 274 -15.01 -11.50 18.96
C ASN A 274 -14.19 -10.43 19.68
N HIS A 275 -12.86 -10.56 19.68
CA HIS A 275 -11.98 -9.56 20.29
C HIS A 275 -12.06 -8.23 19.55
N THR A 276 -12.04 -8.26 18.23
CA THR A 276 -12.12 -7.04 17.40
C THR A 276 -13.44 -6.30 17.62
N LEU A 277 -14.58 -7.00 17.61
CA LEU A 277 -15.88 -6.40 17.87
C LEU A 277 -16.01 -5.83 19.30
N SER A 278 -15.39 -6.49 20.30
CA SER A 278 -15.40 -5.98 21.69
C SER A 278 -14.62 -4.67 21.86
N LEU A 279 -13.67 -4.40 21.01
CA LEU A 279 -12.86 -3.17 21.02
C LEU A 279 -13.56 -2.01 20.27
N GLY A 280 -14.50 -2.35 19.39
CA GLY A 280 -15.17 -1.40 18.50
C GLY A 280 -14.29 -1.00 17.31
N LEU A 281 -14.88 -1.00 16.12
CA LEU A 281 -14.27 -0.51 14.88
C LEU A 281 -15.23 0.45 14.19
N ASP A 282 -14.71 1.44 13.49
CA ASP A 282 -15.46 2.28 12.56
C ASP A 282 -15.69 1.55 11.22
N ALA A 283 -14.76 0.66 10.84
CA ALA A 283 -14.83 -0.17 9.65
C ALA A 283 -15.89 -1.28 9.76
N GLU A 284 -16.53 -1.60 8.63
CA GLU A 284 -17.41 -2.77 8.55
C GLU A 284 -16.56 -4.05 8.57
N LEU A 285 -16.87 -4.99 9.47
CA LEU A 285 -16.20 -6.29 9.54
C LEU A 285 -17.08 -7.35 8.86
N ASP A 286 -16.60 -7.96 7.78
CA ASP A 286 -17.33 -8.90 6.93
C ASP A 286 -16.60 -10.24 6.80
N LEU A 287 -17.27 -11.33 7.16
CA LEU A 287 -16.78 -12.69 6.87
C LEU A 287 -17.14 -13.06 5.43
N ASP A 288 -16.16 -13.25 4.58
CA ASP A 288 -16.32 -13.58 3.17
C ASP A 288 -15.68 -14.93 2.85
N VAL A 289 -16.48 -15.99 2.79
CA VAL A 289 -16.00 -17.35 2.50
C VAL A 289 -15.38 -17.46 1.11
N SER A 290 -15.77 -16.59 0.17
CA SER A 290 -15.19 -16.54 -1.15
C SER A 290 -13.83 -15.84 -1.21
N LEU A 291 -13.43 -15.15 -0.15
CA LEU A 291 -12.13 -14.52 -0.05
C LEU A 291 -11.04 -15.60 0.02
N ALA A 292 -10.51 -15.96 -1.11
CA ALA A 292 -9.46 -16.95 -1.28
C ALA A 292 -8.15 -16.35 -1.80
N ARG A 293 -8.12 -15.02 -1.91
CA ARG A 293 -6.97 -14.25 -2.40
C ARG A 293 -5.78 -14.37 -1.49
N GLY A 294 -4.67 -14.07 -2.08
CA GLY A 294 -3.40 -13.98 -1.43
C GLY A 294 -2.37 -14.83 -2.16
N LEU A 295 -1.14 -14.60 -1.79
CA LEU A 295 -0.04 -15.41 -2.26
C LEU A 295 -0.16 -16.81 -1.62
N ASN A 296 0.29 -17.83 -2.32
CA ASN A 296 0.16 -19.24 -1.91
C ASN A 296 0.81 -19.58 -0.55
N TYR A 297 1.46 -18.60 0.08
CA TYR A 297 2.12 -18.79 1.37
C TYR A 297 1.21 -18.52 2.59
N TYR A 298 -0.03 -18.03 2.45
CA TYR A 298 -0.93 -17.85 3.59
C TYR A 298 -1.40 -19.20 4.14
N THR A 299 -1.40 -19.30 5.48
CA THR A 299 -1.68 -20.54 6.24
C THR A 299 -2.86 -20.41 7.20
N GLY A 300 -3.28 -19.21 7.53
CA GLY A 300 -4.33 -18.90 8.49
C GLY A 300 -5.26 -17.80 8.00
N THR A 301 -5.46 -16.78 8.85
CA THR A 301 -6.31 -15.63 8.56
C THR A 301 -5.90 -14.92 7.26
N ILE A 302 -6.90 -14.56 6.45
CA ILE A 302 -6.79 -13.77 5.22
C ILE A 302 -7.57 -12.48 5.45
N ILE A 303 -6.97 -11.35 5.08
CA ILE A 303 -7.53 -10.01 5.26
C ILE A 303 -7.55 -9.31 3.91
N GLU A 304 -8.68 -8.73 3.54
CA GLU A 304 -8.81 -7.83 2.39
C GLU A 304 -9.64 -6.61 2.77
N VAL A 305 -9.23 -5.42 2.33
CA VAL A 305 -9.95 -4.18 2.62
C VAL A 305 -10.40 -3.53 1.32
N LYS A 306 -11.69 -3.19 1.27
CA LYS A 306 -12.32 -2.46 0.16
C LYS A 306 -12.85 -1.13 0.63
N ALA A 307 -12.65 -0.08 -0.16
CA ALA A 307 -13.33 1.21 0.05
C ALA A 307 -14.82 1.05 -0.32
N LEU A 308 -15.71 1.64 0.52
CA LEU A 308 -17.16 1.50 0.35
C LEU A 308 -17.72 2.51 -0.67
N ASP A 309 -17.13 3.70 -0.76
CA ASP A 309 -17.70 4.81 -1.53
C ASP A 309 -17.10 4.93 -2.95
N THR A 310 -16.37 3.93 -3.42
CA THR A 310 -15.76 3.92 -4.77
C THR A 310 -15.57 2.50 -5.29
N GLU A 311 -15.70 2.34 -6.59
CA GLU A 311 -15.43 1.07 -7.30
C GLU A 311 -13.92 0.84 -7.47
N MET A 312 -13.18 0.78 -6.38
CA MET A 312 -11.77 0.42 -6.39
C MET A 312 -11.60 -1.05 -5.95
N GLY A 313 -10.65 -1.76 -6.55
CA GLY A 313 -10.24 -3.07 -6.05
C GLY A 313 -9.65 -2.95 -4.63
N SER A 314 -9.30 -4.09 -4.03
CA SER A 314 -8.69 -4.13 -2.70
C SER A 314 -7.59 -3.06 -2.52
N ILE A 315 -7.70 -2.26 -1.46
CA ILE A 315 -6.75 -1.17 -1.12
C ILE A 315 -5.75 -1.57 -0.05
N THR A 316 -6.06 -2.63 0.71
CA THR A 316 -5.17 -3.27 1.68
C THR A 316 -5.43 -4.77 1.65
N GLY A 317 -4.41 -5.56 1.90
CA GLY A 317 -4.54 -7.00 2.00
C GLY A 317 -3.42 -7.60 2.83
N GLY A 318 -3.66 -8.80 3.36
CA GLY A 318 -2.68 -9.48 4.21
C GLY A 318 -3.16 -10.83 4.69
N GLY A 319 -2.44 -11.37 5.67
CA GLY A 319 -2.80 -12.62 6.31
C GLY A 319 -1.64 -13.26 7.07
N ARG A 320 -1.92 -14.41 7.66
CA ARG A 320 -0.94 -15.23 8.41
C ARG A 320 -0.15 -16.14 7.47
N TYR A 321 1.15 -16.19 7.71
CA TYR A 321 2.10 -17.04 6.99
C TYR A 321 3.07 -17.68 8.00
N ASP A 322 2.95 -19.01 8.20
CA ASP A 322 3.67 -19.70 9.28
C ASP A 322 4.99 -20.30 8.84
N ASN A 323 5.31 -20.33 7.56
CA ASN A 323 6.47 -21.06 7.06
C ASN A 323 7.27 -20.32 5.98
N LEU A 324 7.07 -19.01 5.85
CA LEU A 324 7.76 -18.24 4.81
C LEU A 324 9.28 -18.20 5.02
N THR A 325 9.74 -18.13 6.26
CA THR A 325 11.17 -18.20 6.62
C THR A 325 11.77 -19.59 6.37
N GLY A 326 10.95 -20.64 6.36
CA GLY A 326 11.38 -22.01 6.03
C GLY A 326 11.98 -22.13 4.63
N ILE A 327 11.55 -21.31 3.69
CA ILE A 327 12.10 -21.23 2.32
C ILE A 327 13.59 -20.84 2.34
N PHE A 328 14.02 -20.13 3.38
CA PHE A 328 15.40 -19.67 3.58
C PHE A 328 16.13 -20.49 4.67
N GLY A 329 15.64 -21.71 4.98
CA GLY A 329 16.28 -22.62 5.91
C GLY A 329 15.98 -22.39 7.40
N MET A 330 14.95 -21.60 7.73
CA MET A 330 14.51 -21.34 9.11
C MET A 330 13.01 -21.64 9.26
N PRO A 331 12.61 -22.92 9.31
CA PRO A 331 11.20 -23.29 9.47
C PRO A 331 10.67 -22.97 10.87
N GLY A 332 9.33 -22.89 11.01
CA GLY A 332 8.66 -22.77 12.31
C GLY A 332 8.60 -21.33 12.86
N ILE A 333 8.86 -20.31 12.05
CA ILE A 333 8.65 -18.91 12.42
C ILE A 333 7.31 -18.46 11.84
N SER A 334 6.31 -18.34 12.71
CA SER A 334 5.01 -17.77 12.34
C SER A 334 5.12 -16.27 12.09
N GLY A 335 4.36 -15.80 11.12
CA GLY A 335 4.25 -14.40 10.80
C GLY A 335 2.82 -14.03 10.37
N VAL A 336 2.45 -12.81 10.59
CA VAL A 336 1.22 -12.21 10.09
C VAL A 336 1.48 -10.76 9.71
N GLY A 337 0.89 -10.31 8.61
CA GLY A 337 1.11 -8.95 8.16
C GLY A 337 0.08 -8.47 7.18
N ILE A 338 0.10 -7.17 6.96
CA ILE A 338 -0.76 -6.44 6.03
C ILE A 338 0.06 -5.50 5.15
N SER A 339 -0.47 -5.19 4.00
CA SER A 339 0.11 -4.26 3.03
C SER A 339 -0.94 -3.26 2.57
N PHE A 340 -0.74 -1.98 2.82
CA PHE A 340 -1.52 -0.89 2.24
C PHE A 340 -0.98 -0.57 0.84
N GLY A 341 -1.86 -0.60 -0.14
CA GLY A 341 -1.57 -0.20 -1.52
C GLY A 341 -1.65 1.32 -1.69
N ALA A 342 -0.56 2.03 -1.40
CA ALA A 342 -0.55 3.50 -1.36
C ALA A 342 -1.08 4.15 -2.63
N ASP A 343 -0.78 3.60 -3.80
CA ASP A 343 -1.23 4.12 -5.08
C ASP A 343 -2.75 3.95 -5.30
N ARG A 344 -3.35 2.89 -4.78
CA ARG A 344 -4.81 2.70 -4.80
C ARG A 344 -5.50 3.60 -3.80
N ILE A 345 -4.92 3.77 -2.61
CA ILE A 345 -5.42 4.74 -1.60
C ILE A 345 -5.34 6.15 -2.18
N TYR A 346 -4.26 6.52 -2.88
CA TYR A 346 -4.13 7.78 -3.59
C TYR A 346 -5.25 7.99 -4.62
N ASP A 347 -5.55 6.96 -5.42
CA ASP A 347 -6.65 7.02 -6.41
C ASP A 347 -8.03 7.14 -5.73
N VAL A 348 -8.25 6.51 -4.57
CA VAL A 348 -9.50 6.63 -3.76
C VAL A 348 -9.64 8.04 -3.21
N LEU A 349 -8.62 8.58 -2.54
CA LEU A 349 -8.65 9.93 -1.97
C LEU A 349 -8.86 11.01 -3.04
N ASN A 350 -8.27 10.84 -4.24
CA ASN A 350 -8.53 11.73 -5.36
C ASN A 350 -9.96 11.62 -5.88
N ALA A 351 -10.53 10.42 -5.93
CA ALA A 351 -11.89 10.21 -6.43
C ALA A 351 -12.96 10.78 -5.48
N LEU A 352 -12.69 10.79 -4.18
CA LEU A 352 -13.59 11.22 -3.12
C LEU A 352 -13.28 12.64 -2.61
N ASP A 353 -12.21 13.28 -3.11
CA ASP A 353 -11.74 14.62 -2.70
C ASP A 353 -11.52 14.75 -1.18
N LEU A 354 -10.82 13.76 -0.59
CA LEU A 354 -10.63 13.65 0.86
C LEU A 354 -9.29 14.20 1.38
N TYR A 355 -8.54 14.92 0.54
CA TYR A 355 -7.31 15.55 1.03
C TYR A 355 -7.62 16.79 1.87
N PRO A 356 -6.87 17.01 2.97
CA PRO A 356 -6.98 18.24 3.75
C PRO A 356 -6.73 19.49 2.91
N ASP A 357 -7.38 20.59 3.26
CA ASP A 357 -7.14 21.89 2.66
C ASP A 357 -5.66 22.26 2.73
N GLY A 358 -5.13 22.81 1.63
CA GLY A 358 -3.71 23.17 1.56
C GLY A 358 -2.76 22.03 1.21
N THR A 359 -3.24 20.80 1.08
CA THR A 359 -2.41 19.70 0.56
C THR A 359 -1.95 20.00 -0.87
N GLY A 360 -0.63 20.05 -1.08
CA GLY A 360 -0.03 20.43 -2.37
C GLY A 360 0.56 21.85 -2.38
N MET A 361 0.34 22.63 -1.32
CA MET A 361 0.98 23.93 -1.15
C MET A 361 2.35 23.76 -0.50
N SER A 362 3.41 24.13 -1.20
CA SER A 362 4.78 24.02 -0.67
C SER A 362 5.27 25.30 0.00
N THR A 363 4.73 26.46 -0.41
CA THR A 363 5.15 27.78 0.07
C THR A 363 3.94 28.52 0.65
N LYS A 364 4.05 28.94 1.92
CA LYS A 364 2.99 29.68 2.62
C LYS A 364 2.96 31.14 2.20
N ILE A 365 4.14 31.75 2.00
CA ILE A 365 4.28 33.16 1.62
C ILE A 365 5.41 33.35 0.60
N LEU A 366 5.12 34.10 -0.48
CA LEU A 366 6.09 34.53 -1.49
C LEU A 366 6.30 36.03 -1.39
N PHE A 367 7.56 36.42 -1.21
CA PHE A 367 7.98 37.82 -1.21
C PHE A 367 8.30 38.31 -2.61
N ALA A 368 7.82 39.50 -2.96
CA ALA A 368 8.19 40.19 -4.20
C ALA A 368 9.64 40.69 -4.14
N ASN A 369 10.27 40.79 -5.30
CA ASN A 369 11.58 41.39 -5.46
C ASN A 369 11.47 42.60 -6.39
N PHE A 370 11.72 43.81 -5.86
CA PHE A 370 11.74 45.08 -6.58
C PHE A 370 13.15 45.64 -6.82
N GLY A 371 14.19 44.93 -6.41
CA GLY A 371 15.57 45.32 -6.46
C GLY A 371 16.34 44.95 -5.19
N GLU A 372 17.59 45.35 -5.08
CA GLU A 372 18.54 44.86 -4.07
C GLU A 372 18.05 45.09 -2.62
N ALA A 373 17.61 46.32 -2.28
CA ALA A 373 17.13 46.63 -0.92
C ALA A 373 15.87 45.85 -0.54
N SER A 374 14.93 45.73 -1.48
CA SER A 374 13.71 44.93 -1.29
C SER A 374 14.03 43.43 -1.12
N ALA A 375 14.94 42.91 -1.93
CA ALA A 375 15.37 41.52 -1.84
C ALA A 375 16.06 41.19 -0.52
N ASP A 376 16.96 42.08 -0.05
CA ASP A 376 17.66 41.92 1.23
C ASP A 376 16.66 41.87 2.42
N ALA A 377 15.72 42.80 2.48
CA ALA A 377 14.68 42.82 3.52
C ALA A 377 13.80 41.58 3.47
N SER A 378 13.36 41.18 2.26
CA SER A 378 12.57 39.98 2.02
C SER A 378 13.31 38.71 2.44
N LEU A 379 14.61 38.59 2.13
CA LEU A 379 15.44 37.44 2.52
C LEU A 379 15.61 37.33 4.04
N ARG A 380 15.77 38.47 4.74
CA ARG A 380 15.86 38.50 6.20
C ARG A 380 14.55 38.03 6.84
N LEU A 381 13.41 38.57 6.41
CA LEU A 381 12.11 38.18 6.93
C LEU A 381 11.77 36.72 6.57
N ALA A 382 12.06 36.27 5.35
CA ALA A 382 11.87 34.88 4.95
C ALA A 382 12.72 33.93 5.83
N LYS A 383 13.96 34.33 6.18
CA LYS A 383 14.79 33.55 7.11
C LYS A 383 14.14 33.45 8.50
N GLU A 384 13.62 34.53 9.03
CA GLU A 384 12.94 34.55 10.34
C GLU A 384 11.68 33.67 10.34
N LEU A 385 10.88 33.72 9.27
CA LEU A 385 9.69 32.87 9.11
C LEU A 385 10.08 31.39 9.03
N ARG A 386 11.12 31.05 8.26
CA ARG A 386 11.63 29.67 8.16
C ARG A 386 12.13 29.14 9.49
N LEU A 387 12.77 29.97 10.33
CA LEU A 387 13.18 29.59 11.69
C LEU A 387 11.97 29.31 12.62
N LYS A 388 10.81 29.87 12.30
CA LYS A 388 9.53 29.59 13.00
C LYS A 388 8.73 28.45 12.34
N GLY A 389 9.30 27.71 11.38
CA GLY A 389 8.65 26.60 10.68
C GLY A 389 7.68 27.04 9.57
N ILE A 390 7.64 28.31 9.20
CA ILE A 390 6.76 28.83 8.13
C ILE A 390 7.53 28.81 6.82
N SER A 391 6.98 28.11 5.81
CA SER A 391 7.59 28.07 4.47
C SER A 391 7.46 29.43 3.77
N ALA A 392 8.57 30.05 3.44
CA ALA A 392 8.65 31.35 2.79
C ALA A 392 9.64 31.32 1.65
N ASP A 393 9.31 31.99 0.56
CA ASP A 393 10.19 32.11 -0.60
C ASP A 393 10.29 33.56 -1.06
N VAL A 394 11.35 33.91 -1.78
CA VAL A 394 11.56 35.22 -2.36
C VAL A 394 11.70 35.07 -3.88
N TYR A 395 10.94 35.85 -4.64
CA TYR A 395 11.03 35.81 -6.09
C TYR A 395 12.47 36.19 -6.53
N PRO A 396 13.16 35.34 -7.32
CA PRO A 396 14.61 35.49 -7.51
C PRO A 396 15.02 36.74 -8.29
N ASP A 397 14.23 37.15 -9.26
CA ASP A 397 14.56 38.24 -10.17
C ASP A 397 13.80 39.54 -9.83
N ALA A 398 14.43 40.69 -9.98
CA ALA A 398 13.69 41.94 -10.03
C ALA A 398 12.81 41.99 -11.29
N ALA A 399 11.50 41.91 -11.11
CA ALA A 399 10.54 41.79 -12.21
C ALA A 399 9.27 42.60 -11.94
N LYS A 400 8.51 42.84 -13.05
CA LYS A 400 7.21 43.51 -12.91
C LYS A 400 6.26 42.74 -12.00
N MET A 401 5.52 43.43 -11.15
CA MET A 401 4.55 42.88 -10.21
C MET A 401 3.64 41.80 -10.81
N LYS A 402 3.10 42.06 -12.01
CA LYS A 402 2.21 41.12 -12.71
C LYS A 402 2.86 39.76 -12.93
N LYS A 403 4.17 39.70 -13.24
CA LYS A 403 4.89 38.43 -13.42
C LYS A 403 5.04 37.66 -12.10
N GLN A 404 5.36 38.36 -11.03
CA GLN A 404 5.56 37.77 -9.70
C GLN A 404 4.24 37.28 -9.09
N ILE A 405 3.15 38.04 -9.21
CA ILE A 405 1.80 37.62 -8.81
C ILE A 405 1.34 36.40 -9.64
N GLY A 406 1.61 36.42 -10.95
CA GLY A 406 1.31 35.29 -11.83
C GLY A 406 2.03 34.01 -11.40
N TYR A 407 3.27 34.11 -10.94
CA TYR A 407 4.04 33.00 -10.39
C TYR A 407 3.44 32.51 -9.05
N ALA A 408 3.09 33.43 -8.13
CA ALA A 408 2.43 33.08 -6.87
C ALA A 408 1.10 32.35 -7.09
N ASN A 409 0.29 32.82 -8.05
CA ASN A 409 -0.97 32.15 -8.42
C ASN A 409 -0.74 30.76 -9.03
N ALA A 410 0.26 30.61 -9.90
CA ALA A 410 0.59 29.31 -10.51
C ALA A 410 1.03 28.28 -9.50
N LEU A 411 1.64 28.70 -8.38
CA LEU A 411 2.04 27.85 -7.27
C LEU A 411 0.98 27.74 -6.17
N ASN A 412 -0.19 28.37 -6.32
CA ASN A 412 -1.24 28.44 -5.30
C ASN A 412 -0.73 28.94 -3.94
N VAL A 413 0.19 29.91 -3.93
CA VAL A 413 0.73 30.48 -2.69
C VAL A 413 -0.36 31.28 -1.97
N PRO A 414 -0.69 31.00 -0.70
CA PRO A 414 -1.78 31.68 0.01
C PRO A 414 -1.53 33.17 0.24
N PHE A 415 -0.27 33.56 0.50
CA PHE A 415 0.11 34.92 0.81
C PHE A 415 1.21 35.44 -0.11
N PHE A 416 1.01 36.64 -0.63
CA PHE A 416 2.02 37.36 -1.41
C PHE A 416 2.42 38.62 -0.66
N ALA A 417 3.73 38.81 -0.42
CA ALA A 417 4.25 39.89 0.39
C ALA A 417 5.10 40.87 -0.43
N MET A 418 4.98 42.13 -0.11
CA MET A 418 5.65 43.23 -0.80
C MET A 418 6.37 44.12 0.21
N ILE A 419 7.66 44.34 -0.02
CA ILE A 419 8.50 45.27 0.74
C ILE A 419 9.14 46.21 -0.26
N GLY A 420 8.53 47.36 -0.47
CA GLY A 420 9.05 48.47 -1.26
C GLY A 420 9.73 49.54 -0.37
N ASP A 421 10.07 50.69 -0.95
CA ASP A 421 10.79 51.76 -0.23
C ASP A 421 9.92 52.32 0.92
N ASP A 422 8.61 52.45 0.72
CA ASP A 422 7.67 52.92 1.75
C ASP A 422 7.57 51.92 2.93
N GLU A 423 7.48 50.63 2.64
CA GLU A 423 7.44 49.58 3.65
C GLU A 423 8.77 49.52 4.42
N LEU A 424 9.90 49.67 3.73
CA LEU A 424 11.23 49.69 4.34
C LEU A 424 11.33 50.89 5.33
N ALA A 425 10.87 52.07 4.92
CA ALA A 425 10.89 53.25 5.78
C ALA A 425 9.96 53.12 7.00
N ALA A 426 8.81 52.45 6.83
CA ALA A 426 7.80 52.27 7.87
C ALA A 426 8.06 51.02 8.77
N GLY A 427 9.01 50.14 8.44
CA GLY A 427 9.24 48.87 9.16
C GLY A 427 8.06 47.88 9.02
N THR A 428 7.38 47.91 7.89
CA THR A 428 6.20 47.07 7.60
C THR A 428 6.40 46.23 6.35
N VAL A 429 5.47 45.35 6.09
CA VAL A 429 5.33 44.58 4.83
C VAL A 429 3.86 44.59 4.42
N THR A 430 3.58 44.84 3.18
CA THR A 430 2.23 44.69 2.63
C THR A 430 1.98 43.26 2.26
N VAL A 431 1.11 42.56 3.00
CA VAL A 431 0.72 41.16 2.76
C VAL A 431 -0.62 41.11 2.07
N LYS A 432 -0.66 40.41 0.94
CA LYS A 432 -1.87 40.12 0.18
C LYS A 432 -2.31 38.68 0.42
N ASN A 433 -3.54 38.47 0.86
CA ASN A 433 -4.19 37.19 0.81
C ASN A 433 -4.63 36.91 -0.65
N MET A 434 -4.07 35.84 -1.23
CA MET A 434 -4.26 35.52 -2.65
C MET A 434 -5.67 34.98 -2.96
N SER A 435 -6.36 34.40 -1.95
CA SER A 435 -7.71 33.85 -2.10
C SER A 435 -8.78 34.95 -2.03
N THR A 436 -8.66 35.89 -1.05
CA THR A 436 -9.64 36.97 -0.86
C THR A 436 -9.30 38.24 -1.65
N GLY A 437 -8.02 38.40 -2.01
CA GLY A 437 -7.49 39.61 -2.63
C GLY A 437 -7.26 40.78 -1.64
N GLU A 438 -7.55 40.59 -0.35
CA GLU A 438 -7.35 41.60 0.70
C GLU A 438 -5.85 41.85 0.91
N GLN A 439 -5.50 43.13 1.07
CA GLN A 439 -4.12 43.57 1.36
C GLN A 439 -4.07 44.30 2.68
N LYS A 440 -3.04 44.02 3.47
CA LYS A 440 -2.83 44.65 4.77
C LYS A 440 -1.35 44.94 5.00
N ALA A 441 -1.06 46.17 5.47
CA ALA A 441 0.27 46.49 5.97
C ALA A 441 0.41 45.88 7.39
N VAL A 442 1.46 45.08 7.59
CA VAL A 442 1.74 44.34 8.82
C VAL A 442 3.14 44.70 9.28
N PRO A 443 3.39 45.02 10.59
CA PRO A 443 4.73 45.15 11.10
C PRO A 443 5.56 43.89 10.83
N LEU A 444 6.84 44.04 10.49
CA LEU A 444 7.72 42.92 10.18
C LEU A 444 7.73 41.84 11.27
N ALA A 445 7.69 42.25 12.56
CA ALA A 445 7.67 41.34 13.69
C ALA A 445 6.39 40.45 13.78
N ASP A 446 5.27 40.95 13.25
CA ASP A 446 3.93 40.36 13.41
C ASP A 446 3.50 39.46 12.24
N VAL A 447 4.32 39.40 11.18
CA VAL A 447 3.98 38.65 9.95
C VAL A 447 3.71 37.17 10.24
N ALA A 448 4.54 36.54 11.08
CA ALA A 448 4.37 35.16 11.45
C ALA A 448 2.99 34.88 12.09
N ALA A 449 2.56 35.75 12.99
CA ALA A 449 1.24 35.63 13.64
C ALA A 449 0.08 35.93 12.69
N PHE A 450 0.32 36.80 11.69
CA PHE A 450 -0.70 37.20 10.72
C PHE A 450 -1.02 36.10 9.70
N ILE A 451 -0.01 35.31 9.30
CA ILE A 451 -0.14 34.28 8.27
C ILE A 451 -0.24 32.85 8.85
N GLY A 452 -0.01 32.71 10.15
CA GLY A 452 0.06 31.44 10.92
C GLY A 452 -1.16 30.70 11.16
#